data_7c1892787c1665a48caaa8a11874fb66
#
_entry.id   7c1892787c1665a48caaa8a11874fb66
#
_cell.length_a   1.000
_cell.length_b   1.000
_cell.length_c   1.000
_cell.angle_alpha   90.00
_cell.angle_beta   90.00
_cell.angle_gamma   90.00
#
_symmetry.space_group_name_H-M   'P 1'
#
loop_
_entity.id
_entity.type
_entity.pdbx_description
1 polymer ?
#
loop_
_entity_poly.entity_id
_entity_poly.type
_entity_poly.pdbx_seq_one_letter_code
_entity_poly.pdbx_strand_id
1 'polypeptide(L)'
;MPSTPPKAKWTPMSVADALGLRALVLLKDRQFCILSGVLLLAMIPLQWYMNYCSVYLDEVKFTYLSATYNLGTAAELGFMLLLPLMFKKMSFKSIMLIGLGALVFRYACFSAAAISGIRAFDLGAILIHGLIFGIVIVGVQLHAAELAPPELRNQAQGYVMTLSAGVGNLLSVALFGFLVLPLFKVSDKLHDWTVPYLISFGLAVLAMILFAVLYKAPKKLDNK
;
A
#
# COMPACT_ATOMS: atom_id res chain seq x y z
N MET A 1 22.72 -17.99 -20.40
CA MET A 1 21.46 -17.95 -19.62
C MET A 1 20.72 -19.22 -19.92
N PRO A 2 20.20 -19.97 -18.94
CA PRO A 2 19.37 -21.13 -19.23
C PRO A 2 18.09 -20.66 -19.92
N SER A 3 17.77 -21.25 -21.07
CA SER A 3 16.51 -20.97 -21.75
C SER A 3 15.36 -21.55 -20.92
N THR A 4 14.48 -20.71 -20.43
CA THR A 4 13.22 -21.11 -19.80
C THR A 4 12.12 -21.01 -20.86
N PRO A 5 11.84 -22.08 -21.63
CA PRO A 5 10.74 -22.05 -22.59
C PRO A 5 9.42 -21.84 -21.84
N PRO A 6 8.47 -21.08 -22.39
CA PRO A 6 7.16 -20.90 -21.79
C PRO A 6 6.48 -22.25 -21.61
N LYS A 7 6.00 -22.54 -20.39
CA LYS A 7 5.35 -23.80 -20.04
C LYS A 7 3.95 -23.99 -20.69
N ALA A 8 3.42 -22.95 -21.31
CA ALA A 8 2.11 -22.97 -21.96
C ALA A 8 2.22 -22.55 -23.43
N LYS A 9 1.38 -23.17 -24.30
CA LYS A 9 1.17 -22.71 -25.68
C LYS A 9 0.71 -21.24 -25.62
N TRP A 10 1.24 -20.43 -26.54
CA TRP A 10 0.91 -19.02 -26.67
C TRP A 10 -0.62 -18.89 -26.89
N THR A 11 -1.34 -18.49 -25.85
CA THR A 11 -2.75 -18.08 -25.94
C THR A 11 -2.79 -16.55 -25.79
N PRO A 12 -3.52 -15.84 -26.65
CA PRO A 12 -3.65 -14.40 -26.51
C PRO A 12 -4.23 -14.07 -25.12
N MET A 13 -3.53 -13.19 -24.38
CA MET A 13 -3.94 -12.77 -23.05
C MET A 13 -5.19 -11.91 -23.17
N SER A 14 -6.28 -12.32 -22.54
CA SER A 14 -7.50 -11.52 -22.49
C SER A 14 -7.34 -10.32 -21.55
N VAL A 15 -8.13 -9.28 -21.72
CA VAL A 15 -8.18 -8.14 -20.78
C VAL A 15 -8.51 -8.62 -19.36
N ALA A 16 -9.39 -9.61 -19.24
CA ALA A 16 -9.72 -10.24 -17.96
C ALA A 16 -8.51 -10.93 -17.30
N ASP A 17 -7.63 -11.55 -18.12
CA ASP A 17 -6.40 -12.17 -17.62
C ASP A 17 -5.39 -11.10 -17.17
N ALA A 18 -5.26 -10.01 -17.94
CA ALA A 18 -4.36 -8.90 -17.60
C ALA A 18 -4.78 -8.18 -16.32
N LEU A 19 -6.07 -8.02 -16.10
CA LEU A 19 -6.64 -7.41 -14.89
C LEU A 19 -6.75 -8.38 -13.71
N GLY A 20 -6.41 -9.66 -13.89
CA GLY A 20 -6.51 -10.67 -12.84
C GLY A 20 -7.94 -11.02 -12.44
N LEU A 21 -8.94 -10.78 -13.31
CA LEU A 21 -10.36 -10.96 -12.96
C LEU A 21 -10.74 -12.41 -12.65
N ARG A 22 -9.97 -13.39 -13.16
CA ARG A 22 -10.18 -14.81 -12.78
C ARG A 22 -9.89 -15.05 -11.31
N ALA A 23 -9.04 -14.25 -10.69
CA ALA A 23 -8.76 -14.35 -9.26
C ALA A 23 -9.94 -13.89 -8.38
N LEU A 24 -11.00 -13.28 -8.94
CA LEU A 24 -12.22 -12.94 -8.18
C LEU A 24 -12.86 -14.17 -7.53
N VAL A 25 -12.65 -15.37 -8.10
CA VAL A 25 -13.12 -16.60 -7.46
C VAL A 25 -12.48 -16.83 -6.09
N LEU A 26 -11.28 -16.30 -5.84
CA LEU A 26 -10.57 -16.40 -4.57
C LEU A 26 -11.24 -15.59 -3.45
N LEU A 27 -12.09 -14.62 -3.80
CA LEU A 27 -12.88 -13.86 -2.81
C LEU A 27 -13.91 -14.73 -2.07
N LYS A 28 -14.18 -15.95 -2.55
CA LYS A 28 -14.96 -16.95 -1.82
C LYS A 28 -14.21 -17.46 -0.59
N ASP A 29 -12.88 -17.42 -0.58
CA ASP A 29 -12.08 -17.66 0.61
C ASP A 29 -12.14 -16.46 1.54
N ARG A 30 -12.54 -16.70 2.80
CA ARG A 30 -12.74 -15.65 3.80
C ARG A 30 -11.45 -14.87 4.07
N GLN A 31 -10.29 -15.54 4.09
CA GLN A 31 -9.02 -14.86 4.42
C GLN A 31 -8.55 -14.01 3.25
N PHE A 32 -8.71 -14.48 2.04
CA PHE A 32 -8.44 -13.72 0.83
C PHE A 32 -9.37 -12.49 0.70
N CYS A 33 -10.66 -12.65 1.04
CA CYS A 33 -11.62 -11.55 1.04
C CYS A 33 -11.25 -10.47 2.09
N ILE A 34 -10.89 -10.88 3.32
CA ILE A 34 -10.43 -9.97 4.37
C ILE A 34 -9.15 -9.25 3.93
N LEU A 35 -8.18 -9.97 3.38
CA LEU A 35 -6.93 -9.40 2.89
C LEU A 35 -7.19 -8.35 1.81
N SER A 36 -8.07 -8.65 0.86
CA SER A 36 -8.48 -7.74 -0.22
C SER A 36 -9.16 -6.47 0.30
N GLY A 37 -10.08 -6.60 1.24
CA GLY A 37 -10.79 -5.47 1.84
C GLY A 37 -9.87 -4.57 2.66
N VAL A 38 -8.97 -5.16 3.46
CA VAL A 38 -7.97 -4.40 4.22
C VAL A 38 -6.97 -3.72 3.30
N LEU A 39 -6.50 -4.44 2.25
CA LEU A 39 -5.62 -3.84 1.25
C LEU A 39 -6.27 -2.63 0.59
N LEU A 40 -7.51 -2.76 0.13
CA LEU A 40 -8.23 -1.66 -0.51
C LEU A 40 -8.35 -0.45 0.43
N LEU A 41 -8.69 -0.67 1.70
CA LEU A 41 -8.77 0.39 2.69
C LEU A 41 -7.41 1.06 2.94
N ALA A 42 -6.32 0.28 3.04
CA ALA A 42 -4.96 0.79 3.21
C ALA A 42 -4.45 1.53 1.97
N MET A 43 -4.93 1.15 0.77
CA MET A 43 -4.53 1.81 -0.48
C MET A 43 -5.06 3.23 -0.59
N ILE A 44 -6.20 3.57 0.01
CA ILE A 44 -6.74 4.93 -0.04
C ILE A 44 -5.72 5.94 0.51
N PRO A 45 -5.26 5.85 1.76
CA PRO A 45 -4.23 6.76 2.26
C PRO A 45 -2.87 6.56 1.55
N LEU A 46 -2.48 5.33 1.15
CA LEU A 46 -1.21 5.12 0.49
C LEU A 46 -1.14 5.82 -0.86
N GLN A 47 -2.18 5.72 -1.68
CA GLN A 47 -2.28 6.41 -2.97
C GLN A 47 -2.43 7.93 -2.80
N TRP A 48 -3.05 8.38 -1.71
CA TRP A 48 -3.07 9.79 -1.33
C TRP A 48 -1.65 10.36 -1.21
N TYR A 49 -0.77 9.66 -0.50
CA TYR A 49 0.64 10.05 -0.43
C TYR A 49 1.29 10.10 -1.82
N MET A 50 1.10 9.08 -2.66
CA MET A 50 1.71 9.02 -3.99
C MET A 50 1.26 10.16 -4.89
N ASN A 51 0.00 10.57 -4.79
CA ASN A 51 -0.59 11.59 -5.67
C ASN A 51 -0.33 13.03 -5.18
N TYR A 52 -0.30 13.26 -3.88
CA TYR A 52 -0.38 14.61 -3.33
C TYR A 52 0.79 15.01 -2.42
N CYS A 53 1.72 14.11 -2.09
CA CYS A 53 2.85 14.46 -1.22
C CYS A 53 3.72 15.58 -1.82
N SER A 54 3.94 15.56 -3.13
CA SER A 54 4.70 16.63 -3.81
C SER A 54 4.00 17.99 -3.75
N VAL A 55 2.66 17.99 -3.87
CA VAL A 55 1.85 19.22 -3.73
C VAL A 55 1.97 19.77 -2.31
N TYR A 56 1.81 18.91 -1.31
CA TYR A 56 2.00 19.28 0.09
C TYR A 56 3.37 19.90 0.35
N LEU A 57 4.43 19.22 -0.07
CA LEU A 57 5.80 19.68 0.14
C LEU A 57 6.09 21.02 -0.54
N ASP A 58 5.50 21.27 -1.71
CA ASP A 58 5.60 22.57 -2.40
C ASP A 58 4.87 23.66 -1.63
N GLU A 59 3.65 23.41 -1.18
CA GLU A 59 2.86 24.38 -0.42
C GLU A 59 3.52 24.78 0.91
N VAL A 60 4.14 23.82 1.61
CA VAL A 60 4.88 24.09 2.86
C VAL A 60 6.30 24.62 2.63
N LYS A 61 6.67 24.88 1.36
CA LYS A 61 7.97 25.41 0.96
C LYS A 61 9.13 24.55 1.43
N PHE A 62 9.00 23.22 1.25
CA PHE A 62 10.04 22.30 1.65
C PHE A 62 11.28 22.47 0.76
N THR A 63 12.44 22.66 1.38
CA THR A 63 13.72 22.83 0.66
C THR A 63 14.08 21.52 -0.05
N TYR A 64 14.54 21.62 -1.32
CA TYR A 64 14.92 20.46 -2.12
C TYR A 64 13.81 19.41 -2.28
N LEU A 65 12.60 19.85 -2.61
CA LEU A 65 11.39 19.03 -2.73
C LEU A 65 11.62 17.69 -3.45
N SER A 66 12.21 17.71 -4.65
CA SER A 66 12.44 16.50 -5.44
C SER A 66 13.44 15.55 -4.77
N ALA A 67 14.50 16.06 -4.16
CA ALA A 67 15.48 15.25 -3.44
C ALA A 67 14.82 14.61 -2.20
N THR A 68 14.02 15.39 -1.47
CA THR A 68 13.31 14.92 -0.28
C THR A 68 12.30 13.83 -0.61
N TYR A 69 11.50 14.01 -1.66
CA TYR A 69 10.56 12.98 -2.11
C TYR A 69 11.28 11.70 -2.54
N ASN A 70 12.39 11.83 -3.27
CA ASN A 70 13.19 10.68 -3.73
C ASN A 70 13.92 9.95 -2.59
N LEU A 71 14.11 10.55 -1.42
CA LEU A 71 14.63 9.85 -0.24
C LEU A 71 13.73 8.65 0.15
N GLY A 72 12.41 8.80 0.01
CA GLY A 72 11.46 7.70 0.21
C GLY A 72 11.71 6.52 -0.72
N THR A 73 11.94 6.80 -1.99
CA THR A 73 12.26 5.78 -3.00
C THR A 73 13.66 5.17 -2.76
N ALA A 74 14.65 5.96 -2.34
CA ALA A 74 15.96 5.43 -1.98
C ALA A 74 15.89 4.49 -0.76
N ALA A 75 15.08 4.86 0.25
CA ALA A 75 14.82 4.01 1.41
C ALA A 75 14.13 2.68 1.02
N GLU A 76 13.33 2.68 -0.05
CA GLU A 76 12.65 1.48 -0.57
C GLU A 76 13.64 0.37 -0.93
N LEU A 77 14.76 0.71 -1.59
CA LEU A 77 15.81 -0.25 -1.92
C LEU A 77 16.35 -0.95 -0.67
N GLY A 78 16.61 -0.19 0.40
CA GLY A 78 17.09 -0.74 1.67
C GLY A 78 16.07 -1.68 2.32
N PHE A 79 14.81 -1.27 2.38
CA PHE A 79 13.74 -2.09 2.98
C PHE A 79 13.40 -3.32 2.13
N MET A 80 13.47 -3.24 0.81
CA MET A 80 13.25 -4.40 -0.07
C MET A 80 14.29 -5.51 0.16
N LEU A 81 15.55 -5.17 0.49
CA LEU A 81 16.57 -6.14 0.85
C LEU A 81 16.28 -6.85 2.18
N LEU A 82 15.56 -6.20 3.09
CA LEU A 82 15.16 -6.79 4.38
C LEU A 82 13.94 -7.72 4.26
N LEU A 83 13.10 -7.54 3.25
CA LEU A 83 11.84 -8.27 3.08
C LEU A 83 12.03 -9.80 3.10
N PRO A 84 12.97 -10.40 2.33
CA PRO A 84 13.21 -11.84 2.35
C PRO A 84 13.60 -12.38 3.73
N LEU A 85 14.34 -11.58 4.50
CA LEU A 85 14.73 -11.94 5.88
C LEU A 85 13.52 -11.94 6.82
N MET A 86 12.61 -10.97 6.66
CA MET A 86 11.36 -10.90 7.42
C MET A 86 10.48 -12.10 7.12
N PHE A 87 10.28 -12.44 5.84
CA PHE A 87 9.47 -13.59 5.43
C PHE A 87 10.03 -14.93 5.92
N LYS A 88 11.35 -15.05 6.09
CA LYS A 88 11.97 -16.26 6.68
C LYS A 88 11.71 -16.42 8.17
N LYS A 89 11.62 -15.32 8.93
CA LYS A 89 11.59 -15.33 10.38
C LYS A 89 10.21 -15.07 10.99
N MET A 90 9.31 -14.43 10.25
CA MET A 90 8.04 -13.93 10.77
C MET A 90 6.85 -14.49 9.99
N SER A 91 5.69 -14.57 10.65
CA SER A 91 4.44 -14.88 9.96
C SER A 91 4.01 -13.71 9.07
N PHE A 92 3.29 -14.00 7.98
CA PHE A 92 2.72 -12.95 7.13
C PHE A 92 1.87 -11.96 7.93
N LYS A 93 1.08 -12.45 8.90
CA LYS A 93 0.28 -11.59 9.78
C LYS A 93 1.14 -10.56 10.52
N SER A 94 2.26 -10.99 11.09
CA SER A 94 3.18 -10.09 11.81
C SER A 94 3.82 -9.07 10.86
N ILE A 95 4.25 -9.51 9.69
CA ILE A 95 4.85 -8.65 8.66
C ILE A 95 3.83 -7.59 8.23
N MET A 96 2.61 -8.01 7.90
CA MET A 96 1.56 -7.07 7.45
C MET A 96 1.17 -6.06 8.54
N LEU A 97 1.15 -6.47 9.82
CA LEU A 97 0.93 -5.54 10.94
C LEU A 97 2.06 -4.51 11.07
N ILE A 98 3.31 -4.89 10.79
CA ILE A 98 4.43 -3.93 10.73
C ILE A 98 4.22 -2.94 9.58
N GLY A 99 3.83 -3.40 8.39
CA GLY A 99 3.56 -2.53 7.24
C GLY A 99 2.40 -1.55 7.49
N LEU A 100 1.30 -2.04 8.06
CA LEU A 100 0.16 -1.19 8.44
C LEU A 100 0.51 -0.25 9.60
N GLY A 101 1.30 -0.70 10.58
CA GLY A 101 1.85 0.14 11.63
C GLY A 101 2.76 1.25 11.09
N ALA A 102 3.57 0.95 10.09
CA ALA A 102 4.38 1.95 9.39
C ALA A 102 3.51 2.98 8.64
N LEU A 103 2.36 2.55 8.07
CA LEU A 103 1.39 3.45 7.44
C LEU A 103 0.73 4.39 8.49
N VAL A 104 0.36 3.84 9.64
CA VAL A 104 -0.14 4.63 10.78
C VAL A 104 0.90 5.64 11.24
N PHE A 105 2.15 5.21 11.44
CA PHE A 105 3.27 6.07 11.82
C PHE A 105 3.48 7.21 10.80
N ARG A 106 3.43 6.91 9.50
CA ARG A 106 3.54 7.94 8.45
C ARG A 106 2.53 9.05 8.65
N TYR A 107 1.25 8.71 8.81
CA TYR A 107 0.21 9.70 8.91
C TYR A 107 0.17 10.39 10.28
N ALA A 108 0.63 9.73 11.34
CA ALA A 108 0.92 10.40 12.61
C ALA A 108 1.98 11.50 12.45
N CYS A 109 3.07 11.20 11.71
CA CYS A 109 4.12 12.16 11.42
C CYS A 109 3.61 13.33 10.56
N PHE A 110 2.91 13.07 9.45
CA PHE A 110 2.35 14.16 8.63
C PHE A 110 1.34 15.01 9.38
N SER A 111 0.49 14.40 10.20
CA SER A 111 -0.45 15.15 11.06
C SER A 111 0.30 16.02 12.08
N ALA A 112 1.34 15.46 12.70
CA ALA A 112 2.18 16.23 13.64
C ALA A 112 2.91 17.38 12.94
N ALA A 113 3.43 17.17 11.72
CA ALA A 113 4.05 18.23 10.92
C ALA A 113 3.06 19.34 10.55
N ALA A 114 1.85 18.96 10.13
CA ALA A 114 0.80 19.93 9.75
C ALA A 114 0.35 20.76 10.95
N ILE A 115 0.23 20.15 12.15
CA ILE A 115 -0.21 20.84 13.37
C ILE A 115 0.90 21.70 13.96
N SER A 116 2.13 21.16 14.06
CA SER A 116 3.24 21.83 14.78
C SER A 116 4.11 22.72 13.90
N GLY A 117 4.08 22.53 12.58
CA GLY A 117 4.99 23.18 11.64
C GLY A 117 6.42 22.62 11.64
N ILE A 118 6.71 21.57 12.45
CA ILE A 118 8.05 20.97 12.58
C ILE A 118 8.32 20.02 11.40
N ARG A 119 9.15 20.44 10.45
CA ARG A 119 9.43 19.73 9.20
C ARG A 119 10.21 18.41 9.38
N ALA A 120 10.82 18.16 10.52
CA ALA A 120 11.48 16.89 10.81
C ALA A 120 10.50 15.70 10.79
N PHE A 121 9.22 15.92 11.13
CA PHE A 121 8.19 14.89 11.03
C PHE A 121 7.90 14.50 9.57
N ASP A 122 7.96 15.45 8.62
CA ASP A 122 7.79 15.17 7.20
C ASP A 122 8.87 14.19 6.69
N LEU A 123 10.12 14.38 7.12
CA LEU A 123 11.21 13.46 6.77
C LEU A 123 10.96 12.05 7.32
N GLY A 124 10.51 11.92 8.56
CA GLY A 124 10.14 10.63 9.15
C GLY A 124 9.03 9.93 8.37
N ALA A 125 8.00 10.70 7.97
CA ALA A 125 6.90 10.20 7.15
C ALA A 125 7.34 9.72 5.76
N ILE A 126 8.30 10.41 5.14
CA ILE A 126 8.82 10.09 3.81
C ILE A 126 9.74 8.86 3.88
N LEU A 127 10.68 8.82 4.81
CA LEU A 127 11.66 7.74 4.92
C LEU A 127 11.05 6.36 5.17
N ILE A 128 9.91 6.29 5.87
CA ILE A 128 9.21 5.02 6.13
C ILE A 128 8.53 4.44 4.87
N HIS A 129 8.58 5.16 3.72
CA HIS A 129 7.90 4.77 2.48
C HIS A 129 8.26 3.37 2.01
N GLY A 130 9.54 3.06 1.96
CA GLY A 130 10.02 1.78 1.45
C GLY A 130 9.51 0.58 2.25
N LEU A 131 9.39 0.71 3.58
CA LEU A 131 8.85 -0.34 4.42
C LEU A 131 7.37 -0.59 4.11
N ILE A 132 6.59 0.48 3.94
CA ILE A 132 5.16 0.38 3.62
C ILE A 132 4.98 -0.25 2.24
N PHE A 133 5.69 0.27 1.22
CA PHE A 133 5.60 -0.22 -0.16
C PHE A 133 5.98 -1.70 -0.24
N GLY A 134 7.14 -2.06 0.32
CA GLY A 134 7.64 -3.44 0.32
C GLY A 134 6.66 -4.42 0.98
N ILE A 135 6.07 -4.06 2.11
CA ILE A 135 5.16 -4.97 2.84
C ILE A 135 3.74 -4.93 2.26
N VAL A 136 3.14 -3.73 2.15
CA VAL A 136 1.70 -3.63 1.85
C VAL A 136 1.41 -3.87 0.37
N ILE A 137 2.34 -3.58 -0.53
CA ILE A 137 2.15 -3.87 -1.96
C ILE A 137 2.83 -5.19 -2.33
N VAL A 138 4.17 -5.26 -2.23
CA VAL A 138 4.92 -6.44 -2.70
C VAL A 138 4.64 -7.66 -1.82
N GLY A 139 4.62 -7.49 -0.50
CA GLY A 139 4.34 -8.57 0.44
C GLY A 139 2.95 -9.17 0.26
N VAL A 140 1.92 -8.32 0.03
CA VAL A 140 0.56 -8.81 -0.24
C VAL A 140 0.46 -9.53 -1.58
N GLN A 141 1.16 -9.07 -2.63
CA GLN A 141 1.19 -9.77 -3.92
C GLN A 141 1.79 -11.17 -3.79
N LEU A 142 2.91 -11.30 -3.08
CA LEU A 142 3.55 -12.60 -2.85
C LEU A 142 2.63 -13.52 -2.07
N HIS A 143 2.02 -13.02 -1.00
CA HIS A 143 1.13 -13.82 -0.17
C HIS A 143 -0.17 -14.20 -0.88
N ALA A 144 -0.75 -13.32 -1.68
CA ALA A 144 -1.90 -13.63 -2.52
C ALA A 144 -1.61 -14.77 -3.51
N ALA A 145 -0.40 -14.78 -4.10
CA ALA A 145 0.04 -15.87 -4.95
C ALA A 145 0.24 -17.19 -4.18
N GLU A 146 0.66 -17.14 -2.91
CA GLU A 146 0.78 -18.33 -2.04
C GLU A 146 -0.59 -18.92 -1.67
N LEU A 147 -1.58 -18.07 -1.43
CA LEU A 147 -2.95 -18.49 -1.12
C LEU A 147 -3.69 -19.06 -2.34
N ALA A 148 -3.27 -18.68 -3.55
CA ALA A 148 -3.93 -19.08 -4.77
C ALA A 148 -3.47 -20.47 -5.24
N PRO A 149 -4.36 -21.28 -5.86
CA PRO A 149 -3.97 -22.49 -6.60
C PRO A 149 -2.91 -22.16 -7.65
N PRO A 150 -2.04 -23.13 -8.03
CA PRO A 150 -0.93 -22.89 -8.96
C PRO A 150 -1.33 -22.20 -10.26
N GLU A 151 -2.52 -22.52 -10.79
CA GLU A 151 -3.05 -21.99 -12.05
C GLU A 151 -3.49 -20.53 -11.94
N LEU A 152 -3.80 -20.05 -10.74
CA LEU A 152 -4.29 -18.70 -10.46
C LEU A 152 -3.25 -17.78 -9.84
N ARG A 153 -2.02 -18.22 -9.56
CA ARG A 153 -1.01 -17.41 -8.86
C ARG A 153 -0.72 -16.07 -9.55
N ASN A 154 -0.49 -16.10 -10.85
CA ASN A 154 -0.25 -14.87 -11.62
C ASN A 154 -1.49 -13.99 -11.67
N GLN A 155 -2.68 -14.60 -11.73
CA GLN A 155 -3.96 -13.89 -11.70
C GLN A 155 -4.21 -13.23 -10.34
N ALA A 156 -3.83 -13.87 -9.23
CA ALA A 156 -3.92 -13.30 -7.89
C ALA A 156 -3.01 -12.07 -7.74
N GLN A 157 -1.79 -12.11 -8.29
CA GLN A 157 -0.89 -10.95 -8.31
C GLN A 157 -1.45 -9.81 -9.16
N GLY A 158 -1.96 -10.12 -10.37
CA GLY A 158 -2.62 -9.15 -11.24
C GLY A 158 -3.84 -8.50 -10.57
N TYR A 159 -4.66 -9.30 -9.87
CA TYR A 159 -5.78 -8.81 -9.07
C TYR A 159 -5.33 -7.82 -7.97
N VAL A 160 -4.29 -8.17 -7.21
CA VAL A 160 -3.73 -7.28 -6.17
C VAL A 160 -3.25 -5.96 -6.79
N MET A 161 -2.59 -6.00 -7.94
CA MET A 161 -2.17 -4.79 -8.66
C MET A 161 -3.36 -3.95 -9.12
N THR A 162 -4.38 -4.57 -9.69
CA THR A 162 -5.62 -3.89 -10.12
C THR A 162 -6.32 -3.25 -8.92
N LEU A 163 -6.39 -3.99 -7.80
CA LEU A 163 -6.99 -3.49 -6.57
C LEU A 163 -6.21 -2.31 -5.98
N SER A 164 -4.88 -2.37 -6.00
CA SER A 164 -4.00 -1.36 -5.40
C SER A 164 -3.86 -0.11 -6.28
N ALA A 165 -3.28 -0.27 -7.47
CA ALA A 165 -2.96 0.83 -8.37
C ALA A 165 -4.17 1.31 -9.19
N GLY A 166 -5.19 0.44 -9.39
CA GLY A 166 -6.42 0.78 -10.07
C GLY A 166 -7.47 1.32 -9.10
N VAL A 167 -8.21 0.40 -8.46
CA VAL A 167 -9.37 0.76 -7.62
C VAL A 167 -8.97 1.62 -6.42
N GLY A 168 -7.89 1.26 -5.72
CA GLY A 168 -7.39 2.02 -4.56
C GLY A 168 -7.01 3.45 -4.94
N ASN A 169 -6.36 3.63 -6.09
CA ASN A 169 -6.01 4.95 -6.58
C ASN A 169 -7.25 5.79 -6.95
N LEU A 170 -8.21 5.19 -7.66
CA LEU A 170 -9.47 5.87 -8.00
C LEU A 170 -10.23 6.31 -6.74
N LEU A 171 -10.33 5.45 -5.73
CA LEU A 171 -10.97 5.78 -4.46
C LEU A 171 -10.22 6.88 -3.71
N SER A 172 -8.89 6.85 -3.73
CA SER A 172 -8.06 7.89 -3.14
C SER A 172 -8.28 9.25 -3.79
N VAL A 173 -8.24 9.31 -5.13
CA VAL A 173 -8.48 10.55 -5.88
C VAL A 173 -9.92 11.03 -5.68
N ALA A 174 -10.90 10.12 -5.69
CA ALA A 174 -12.30 10.48 -5.46
C ALA A 174 -12.51 11.06 -4.06
N LEU A 175 -12.00 10.39 -3.02
CA LEU A 175 -12.17 10.84 -1.64
C LEU A 175 -11.37 12.12 -1.36
N PHE A 176 -10.07 12.11 -1.62
CA PHE A 176 -9.21 13.22 -1.22
C PHE A 176 -9.17 14.32 -2.26
N GLY A 177 -9.06 14.00 -3.54
CA GLY A 177 -8.96 15.00 -4.60
C GLY A 177 -10.25 15.77 -4.85
N PHE A 178 -11.40 15.07 -4.86
CA PHE A 178 -12.67 15.72 -5.18
C PHE A 178 -13.54 16.07 -3.98
N LEU A 179 -13.38 15.38 -2.83
CA LEU A 179 -14.22 15.64 -1.67
C LEU A 179 -13.45 16.36 -0.56
N VAL A 180 -12.34 15.80 -0.10
CA VAL A 180 -11.66 16.31 1.10
C VAL A 180 -10.87 17.58 0.81
N LEU A 181 -9.94 17.56 -0.13
CA LEU A 181 -9.03 18.66 -0.36
C LEU A 181 -9.72 19.98 -0.73
N PRO A 182 -10.78 20.00 -1.59
CA PRO A 182 -11.50 21.23 -1.87
C PRO A 182 -12.18 21.89 -0.67
N LEU A 183 -12.57 21.08 0.34
CA LEU A 183 -13.19 21.60 1.57
C LEU A 183 -12.20 22.31 2.50
N PHE A 184 -10.90 22.00 2.37
CA PHE A 184 -9.82 22.55 3.19
C PHE A 184 -8.92 23.50 2.41
N LYS A 185 -9.41 24.06 1.31
CA LYS A 185 -8.73 25.07 0.52
C LYS A 185 -8.72 26.39 1.30
N VAL A 186 -7.53 26.91 1.62
CA VAL A 186 -7.33 28.19 2.32
C VAL A 186 -7.21 29.34 1.32
N SER A 187 -6.53 29.10 0.18
CA SER A 187 -6.42 30.03 -0.95
C SER A 187 -6.27 29.25 -2.25
N ASP A 188 -6.15 29.96 -3.40
CA ASP A 188 -6.00 29.28 -4.69
C ASP A 188 -4.77 28.37 -4.79
N LYS A 189 -3.79 28.55 -3.91
CA LYS A 189 -2.52 27.81 -3.92
C LYS A 189 -2.17 27.14 -2.59
N LEU A 190 -3.07 27.18 -1.60
CA LEU A 190 -2.78 26.69 -0.25
C LEU A 190 -3.98 25.92 0.33
N HIS A 191 -3.67 24.82 1.00
CA HIS A 191 -4.65 23.97 1.70
C HIS A 191 -4.28 23.82 3.17
N ASP A 192 -5.29 23.62 4.03
CA ASP A 192 -5.07 23.10 5.37
C ASP A 192 -4.95 21.58 5.31
N TRP A 193 -3.74 21.08 5.44
CA TRP A 193 -3.43 19.66 5.36
C TRP A 193 -3.72 18.88 6.65
N THR A 194 -4.04 19.57 7.72
CA THR A 194 -4.25 18.95 9.05
C THR A 194 -5.35 17.90 9.00
N VAL A 195 -6.54 18.29 8.55
CA VAL A 195 -7.69 17.37 8.52
C VAL A 195 -7.53 16.25 7.50
N PRO A 196 -7.08 16.49 6.24
CA PRO A 196 -6.76 15.44 5.29
C PRO A 196 -5.79 14.37 5.85
N TYR A 197 -4.75 14.79 6.58
CA TYR A 197 -3.82 13.84 7.19
C TYR A 197 -4.42 13.10 8.39
N LEU A 198 -5.25 13.75 9.21
CA LEU A 198 -5.97 13.07 10.29
C LEU A 198 -6.98 12.04 9.78
N ILE A 199 -7.67 12.32 8.68
CA ILE A 199 -8.53 11.34 8.01
C ILE A 199 -7.70 10.14 7.53
N SER A 200 -6.56 10.40 6.88
CA SER A 200 -5.64 9.35 6.41
C SER A 200 -5.09 8.51 7.57
N PHE A 201 -4.77 9.15 8.68
CA PHE A 201 -4.37 8.48 9.93
C PHE A 201 -5.49 7.55 10.44
N GLY A 202 -6.72 8.04 10.51
CA GLY A 202 -7.89 7.24 10.93
C GLY A 202 -8.12 6.03 10.04
N LEU A 203 -8.03 6.20 8.71
CA LEU A 203 -8.16 5.09 7.75
C LEU A 203 -7.03 4.05 7.92
N ALA A 204 -5.80 4.48 8.15
CA ALA A 204 -4.66 3.59 8.38
C ALA A 204 -4.84 2.79 9.69
N VAL A 205 -5.27 3.44 10.77
CA VAL A 205 -5.59 2.79 12.06
C VAL A 205 -6.72 1.78 11.88
N LEU A 206 -7.78 2.15 11.19
CA LEU A 206 -8.91 1.26 10.92
C LEU A 206 -8.47 0.01 10.13
N ALA A 207 -7.66 0.20 9.07
CA ALA A 207 -7.11 -0.92 8.30
C ALA A 207 -6.27 -1.86 9.18
N MET A 208 -5.42 -1.31 10.05
CA MET A 208 -4.59 -2.08 10.97
C MET A 208 -5.44 -2.87 11.98
N ILE A 209 -6.45 -2.25 12.59
CA ILE A 209 -7.35 -2.91 13.55
C ILE A 209 -8.14 -4.03 12.86
N LEU A 210 -8.75 -3.75 11.71
CA LEU A 210 -9.51 -4.74 10.96
C LEU A 210 -8.64 -5.95 10.59
N PHE A 211 -7.41 -5.71 10.13
CA PHE A 211 -6.48 -6.79 9.83
C PHE A 211 -6.11 -7.59 11.08
N ALA A 212 -5.77 -6.93 12.17
CA ALA A 212 -5.37 -7.59 13.42
C ALA A 212 -6.46 -8.53 13.96
N VAL A 213 -7.72 -8.06 13.91
CA VAL A 213 -8.88 -8.77 14.47
C VAL A 213 -9.40 -9.84 13.50
N LEU A 214 -9.58 -9.51 12.23
CA LEU A 214 -10.29 -10.37 11.29
C LEU A 214 -9.39 -11.39 10.60
N TYR A 215 -8.13 -11.02 10.31
CA TYR A 215 -7.23 -11.90 9.57
C TYR A 215 -6.64 -12.98 10.48
N LYS A 216 -6.84 -14.24 10.09
CA LYS A 216 -6.24 -15.41 10.74
C LYS A 216 -5.24 -16.03 9.77
N ALA A 217 -3.97 -16.14 10.21
CA ALA A 217 -2.97 -16.81 9.39
C ALA A 217 -3.44 -18.25 9.07
N PRO A 218 -3.38 -18.69 7.80
CA PRO A 218 -3.65 -20.08 7.47
C PRO A 218 -2.72 -20.96 8.30
N LYS A 219 -3.25 -22.05 8.88
CA LYS A 219 -2.40 -23.05 9.54
C LYS A 219 -1.41 -23.55 8.49
N LYS A 220 -0.09 -23.47 8.79
CA LYS A 220 0.90 -24.18 7.99
C LYS A 220 0.45 -25.63 7.96
N LEU A 221 0.14 -26.15 6.79
CA LEU A 221 0.06 -27.59 6.61
C LEU A 221 1.47 -28.10 6.88
N ASP A 222 1.66 -28.78 8.01
CA ASP A 222 2.88 -29.50 8.28
C ASP A 222 3.04 -30.50 7.14
N ASN A 223 3.91 -30.18 6.20
CA ASN A 223 4.37 -31.13 5.20
C ASN A 223 5.11 -32.23 5.97
N LYS A 224 4.38 -33.30 6.30
CA LYS A 224 4.98 -34.59 6.63
C LYS A 224 5.63 -35.21 5.40
#